data_79b721426f16b7e808281cd55530ef73
#
_entry.id   79b721426f16b7e808281cd55530ef73
#
_cell.length_a   1.000
_cell.length_b   1.000
_cell.length_c   1.000
_cell.angle_alpha   90.00
_cell.angle_beta   90.00
_cell.angle_gamma   90.00
#
_symmetry.space_group_name_H-M   'P 1'
#
loop_
_entity.id
_entity.type
_entity.pdbx_description
1 polymer ?
#
loop_
_entity_poly.entity_id
_entity_poly.type
_entity_poly.pdbx_seq_one_letter_code
_entity_poly.pdbx_strand_id
1 'polypeptide(L)'
;MILSPLSPTRRASLAVLGLALAPLAACSPASSAHGLTIVATTTQICDYVTQIAAASSDISLDKTDASGTQTHVGAAPEGAALTMSLTCLLAPNASAHEHEMTPSQTAALADADVMAVSGVDLEHFLDDAVASSGFHGRMVVTSGVLTASDVDNPGAPDPQTPYTIDRGTERVEVSPWPFPPENAGEAPEFRFDPHVWTSPKRARIQVENLGAGLAAAAPDAASSINAATASYLEEIDALDQWSAEAIETVPEGQRVLFTSHDAFGYFSKDYGIRFIGAALSDFNDQQDATADHIASAVQAVKDSGAVALFAENSNNSKSIEAIARGAGVTPIVGDDALYGDSLGPDGSEGATYVGSIIHNVRAVTDAWGGTAPALPERLAGQ
;
A
#
# COMPACT_ATOMS: atom_id res chain seq x y z
N MET A 1 -44.04 96.00 -25.87
CA MET A 1 -44.39 96.98 -24.80
C MET A 1 -43.93 96.33 -23.49
N ILE A 2 -42.94 96.94 -22.88
CA ILE A 2 -42.61 96.97 -21.45
C ILE A 2 -41.69 95.77 -20.95
N LEU A 3 -40.45 95.98 -20.99
CA LEU A 3 -39.42 96.33 -19.95
C LEU A 3 -39.10 95.30 -18.90
N SER A 4 -37.81 94.97 -18.93
CA SER A 4 -36.96 94.34 -17.90
C SER A 4 -37.13 94.88 -16.48
N PRO A 5 -36.49 94.32 -15.42
CA PRO A 5 -35.04 94.37 -15.27
C PRO A 5 -34.35 93.20 -14.54
N LEU A 6 -33.03 92.99 -14.85
CA LEU A 6 -31.78 92.86 -14.12
C LEU A 6 -31.79 92.21 -12.69
N SER A 7 -31.00 91.04 -12.66
CA SER A 7 -29.95 90.56 -11.81
C SER A 7 -29.88 90.84 -10.29
N PRO A 8 -29.20 90.00 -9.47
CA PRO A 8 -27.75 89.97 -9.48
C PRO A 8 -27.11 88.57 -9.17
N THR A 9 -25.86 88.50 -9.61
CA THR A 9 -24.84 87.47 -9.41
C THR A 9 -24.72 86.99 -7.96
N ARG A 10 -24.75 85.66 -7.75
CA ARG A 10 -24.24 85.02 -6.57
C ARG A 10 -23.06 84.10 -6.97
N ARG A 11 -21.90 84.39 -6.40
CA ARG A 11 -20.71 83.62 -6.49
C ARG A 11 -20.98 82.25 -5.82
N ALA A 12 -20.80 81.13 -6.55
CA ALA A 12 -20.79 79.81 -5.99
C ALA A 12 -19.35 79.42 -5.67
N SER A 13 -19.02 79.17 -4.41
CA SER A 13 -17.78 78.63 -3.95
C SER A 13 -17.75 77.12 -4.31
N LEU A 14 -16.76 76.73 -5.12
CA LEU A 14 -16.46 75.30 -5.31
C LEU A 14 -15.88 74.72 -4.04
N ALA A 15 -16.59 73.87 -3.36
CA ALA A 15 -16.04 72.93 -2.37
C ALA A 15 -15.46 71.73 -3.08
N VAL A 16 -14.17 71.57 -3.08
CA VAL A 16 -13.45 70.38 -3.55
C VAL A 16 -13.66 69.29 -2.51
N LEU A 17 -14.52 68.32 -2.82
CA LEU A 17 -14.70 67.10 -2.04
C LEU A 17 -13.57 66.15 -2.38
N GLY A 18 -12.57 66.04 -1.51
CA GLY A 18 -11.49 65.04 -1.65
C GLY A 18 -12.05 63.63 -1.39
N LEU A 19 -12.19 62.84 -2.45
CA LEU A 19 -12.55 61.43 -2.40
C LEU A 19 -11.29 60.65 -1.91
N ALA A 20 -11.27 60.27 -0.63
CA ALA A 20 -10.27 59.37 -0.11
C ALA A 20 -10.55 57.95 -0.67
N LEU A 21 -9.75 57.50 -1.63
CA LEU A 21 -9.70 56.09 -2.01
C LEU A 21 -9.04 55.29 -0.86
N ALA A 22 -9.87 54.62 -0.05
CA ALA A 22 -9.41 53.56 0.81
C ALA A 22 -9.05 52.34 -0.07
N PRO A 23 -7.87 51.72 0.09
CA PRO A 23 -7.58 50.45 -0.57
C PRO A 23 -8.56 49.41 -0.02
N LEU A 24 -9.44 48.86 -0.86
CA LEU A 24 -10.09 47.60 -0.59
C LEU A 24 -8.99 46.54 -0.59
N ALA A 25 -8.62 46.12 0.61
CA ALA A 25 -7.92 44.87 0.78
C ALA A 25 -8.91 43.80 0.27
N ALA A 26 -8.66 43.29 -0.94
CA ALA A 26 -9.29 42.11 -1.43
C ALA A 26 -8.85 40.96 -0.48
N CYS A 27 -9.72 40.61 0.49
CA CYS A 27 -9.68 39.29 1.07
C CYS A 27 -9.96 38.34 -0.10
N SER A 28 -8.90 37.76 -0.66
CA SER A 28 -9.05 36.54 -1.44
C SER A 28 -9.82 35.58 -0.53
N PRO A 29 -10.93 34.98 -0.99
CA PRO A 29 -11.52 33.90 -0.24
C PRO A 29 -10.38 32.88 -0.05
N ALA A 30 -10.12 32.48 1.19
CA ALA A 30 -9.31 31.30 1.45
C ALA A 30 -9.96 30.22 0.59
N SER A 31 -9.22 29.74 -0.40
CA SER A 31 -9.58 28.53 -1.11
C SER A 31 -9.84 27.50 -0.01
N SER A 32 -11.08 27.05 0.13
CA SER A 32 -11.37 25.89 0.95
C SER A 32 -10.52 24.81 0.30
N ALA A 33 -9.40 24.47 0.92
CA ALA A 33 -8.58 23.37 0.49
C ALA A 33 -9.51 22.15 0.50
N HIS A 34 -9.91 21.69 -0.67
CA HIS A 34 -10.57 20.40 -0.80
C HIS A 34 -9.54 19.39 -0.25
N GLY A 35 -9.93 18.66 0.78
CA GLY A 35 -9.10 17.60 1.29
C GLY A 35 -8.84 16.56 0.19
N LEU A 36 -7.67 15.94 0.19
CA LEU A 36 -7.32 14.89 -0.76
C LEU A 36 -8.05 13.59 -0.36
N THR A 37 -8.88 13.04 -1.26
CA THR A 37 -9.60 11.78 -1.03
C THR A 37 -8.86 10.62 -1.69
N ILE A 38 -8.57 9.57 -0.90
CA ILE A 38 -7.72 8.45 -1.29
C ILE A 38 -8.46 7.13 -1.05
N VAL A 39 -8.38 6.21 -1.99
CA VAL A 39 -8.79 4.81 -1.84
C VAL A 39 -7.54 3.93 -1.98
N ALA A 40 -7.29 3.06 -1.00
CA ALA A 40 -6.18 2.11 -0.98
C ALA A 40 -6.70 0.68 -1.17
N THR A 41 -6.12 -0.06 -2.13
CA THR A 41 -6.59 -1.39 -2.52
C THR A 41 -6.09 -2.52 -1.62
N THR A 42 -4.96 -2.32 -0.92
CA THR A 42 -4.37 -3.32 -0.02
C THR A 42 -4.17 -2.76 1.38
N THR A 43 -4.04 -3.64 2.38
CA THR A 43 -3.74 -3.23 3.75
C THR A 43 -2.38 -2.55 3.86
N GLN A 44 -1.39 -2.98 3.07
CA GLN A 44 -0.05 -2.40 3.01
C GLN A 44 -0.10 -0.97 2.48
N ILE A 45 -0.79 -0.72 1.36
CA ILE A 45 -0.91 0.64 0.82
C ILE A 45 -1.70 1.55 1.77
N CYS A 46 -2.76 1.01 2.41
CA CYS A 46 -3.48 1.72 3.46
C CYS A 46 -2.54 2.16 4.59
N ASP A 47 -1.64 1.27 5.03
CA ASP A 47 -0.65 1.60 6.04
C ASP A 47 0.40 2.59 5.52
N TYR A 48 0.90 2.46 4.29
CA TYR A 48 1.86 3.43 3.72
C TYR A 48 1.33 4.86 3.74
N VAL A 49 0.06 5.08 3.33
CA VAL A 49 -0.58 6.40 3.42
C VAL A 49 -0.68 6.86 4.88
N THR A 50 -1.02 5.94 5.79
CA THR A 50 -1.14 6.23 7.23
C THR A 50 0.20 6.65 7.82
N GLN A 51 1.29 5.94 7.51
CA GLN A 51 2.63 6.24 8.01
C GLN A 51 3.20 7.54 7.42
N ILE A 52 2.97 7.81 6.14
CA ILE A 52 3.32 9.11 5.54
C ILE A 52 2.60 10.25 6.26
N ALA A 53 1.31 10.11 6.56
CA ALA A 53 0.59 11.14 7.32
C ALA A 53 1.13 11.29 8.75
N ALA A 54 1.40 10.18 9.44
CA ALA A 54 1.94 10.17 10.80
C ALA A 54 3.34 10.80 10.90
N ALA A 55 4.14 10.71 9.84
CA ALA A 55 5.48 11.29 9.78
C ALA A 55 5.49 12.82 9.61
N SER A 56 4.34 13.49 9.52
CA SER A 56 4.24 14.93 9.28
C SER A 56 3.39 15.64 10.33
N SER A 57 3.88 16.76 10.83
CA SER A 57 3.09 17.70 11.64
C SER A 57 2.13 18.57 10.82
N ASP A 58 2.18 18.49 9.48
CA ASP A 58 1.44 19.35 8.57
C ASP A 58 0.33 18.61 7.82
N ILE A 59 0.25 17.28 7.98
CA ILE A 59 -0.75 16.42 7.33
C ILE A 59 -1.72 15.89 8.37
N SER A 60 -3.01 16.09 8.11
CA SER A 60 -4.13 15.55 8.88
C SER A 60 -4.79 14.44 8.08
N LEU A 61 -4.97 13.26 8.63
CA LEU A 61 -5.57 12.12 7.96
C LEU A 61 -6.75 11.58 8.75
N ASP A 62 -7.91 11.51 8.12
CA ASP A 62 -9.06 10.73 8.58
C ASP A 62 -9.11 9.41 7.79
N LYS A 63 -8.81 8.29 8.46
CA LYS A 63 -8.80 6.95 7.90
C LYS A 63 -10.11 6.23 8.20
N THR A 64 -10.74 5.65 7.17
CA THR A 64 -11.88 4.75 7.28
C THR A 64 -11.44 3.35 6.89
N ASP A 65 -11.53 2.40 7.82
CA ASP A 65 -11.19 0.99 7.55
C ASP A 65 -12.32 0.26 6.79
N ALA A 66 -12.07 -0.99 6.42
CA ALA A 66 -13.03 -1.82 5.69
C ALA A 66 -14.35 -2.08 6.45
N SER A 67 -14.36 -1.92 7.78
CA SER A 67 -15.57 -2.02 8.61
C SER A 67 -16.37 -0.72 8.67
N GLY A 68 -15.81 0.38 8.17
CA GLY A 68 -16.36 1.73 8.27
C GLY A 68 -15.97 2.47 9.56
N THR A 69 -15.04 1.92 10.35
CA THR A 69 -14.52 2.59 11.56
C THR A 69 -13.59 3.71 11.14
N GLN A 70 -13.77 4.88 11.76
CA GLN A 70 -12.94 6.05 11.49
C GLN A 70 -11.91 6.28 12.59
N THR A 71 -10.68 6.55 12.17
CA THR A 71 -9.56 6.92 13.05
C THR A 71 -8.85 8.14 12.48
N HIS A 72 -8.32 8.99 13.39
CA HIS A 72 -7.56 10.17 13.02
C HIS A 72 -6.07 9.96 13.26
N VAL A 73 -5.23 10.39 12.31
CA VAL A 73 -3.76 10.26 12.36
C VAL A 73 -3.10 11.57 11.92
N GLY A 74 -1.96 11.91 12.51
CA GLY A 74 -1.16 13.07 12.15
C GLY A 74 -1.62 14.37 12.81
N ALA A 75 -1.54 15.49 12.09
CA ALA A 75 -1.84 16.82 12.60
C ALA A 75 -3.35 17.03 12.84
N ALA A 76 -3.70 17.91 13.78
CA ALA A 76 -5.09 18.36 13.93
C ALA A 76 -5.55 19.12 12.68
N PRO A 77 -6.81 18.91 12.22
CA PRO A 77 -7.28 19.48 10.94
C PRO A 77 -7.18 21.01 10.84
N GLU A 78 -7.36 21.73 11.97
CA GLU A 78 -7.41 23.21 12.00
C GLU A 78 -6.06 23.87 11.70
N GLY A 79 -4.95 23.15 11.76
CA GLY A 79 -3.61 23.67 11.51
C GLY A 79 -2.86 22.98 10.38
N ALA A 80 -3.45 21.95 9.80
CA ALA A 80 -2.82 21.16 8.75
C ALA A 80 -2.69 21.94 7.44
N ALA A 81 -1.57 21.77 6.76
CA ALA A 81 -1.38 22.25 5.40
C ALA A 81 -2.15 21.38 4.37
N LEU A 82 -2.41 20.12 4.71
CA LEU A 82 -3.19 19.16 3.93
C LEU A 82 -4.09 18.35 4.85
N THR A 83 -5.37 18.26 4.48
CA THR A 83 -6.29 17.25 5.03
C THR A 83 -6.46 16.12 4.03
N MET A 84 -6.40 14.88 4.50
CA MET A 84 -6.61 13.67 3.70
C MET A 84 -7.74 12.84 4.28
N SER A 85 -8.52 12.22 3.41
CA SER A 85 -9.49 11.18 3.76
C SER A 85 -9.10 9.89 3.06
N LEU A 86 -8.82 8.84 3.82
CA LEU A 86 -8.39 7.53 3.31
C LEU A 86 -9.47 6.49 3.54
N THR A 87 -9.86 5.79 2.48
CA THR A 87 -10.69 4.58 2.56
C THR A 87 -9.83 3.36 2.25
N CYS A 88 -9.73 2.43 3.21
CA CYS A 88 -9.03 1.16 3.05
C CYS A 88 -10.04 0.09 2.63
N LEU A 89 -9.80 -0.56 1.48
CA LEU A 89 -10.77 -1.53 0.95
C LEU A 89 -10.74 -2.87 1.71
N LEU A 90 -9.55 -3.31 2.15
CA LEU A 90 -9.37 -4.61 2.78
C LEU A 90 -9.40 -4.54 4.29
N ALA A 91 -10.05 -5.53 4.90
CA ALA A 91 -9.93 -5.80 6.32
C ALA A 91 -8.57 -6.45 6.64
N PRO A 92 -8.08 -6.33 7.89
CA PRO A 92 -6.96 -7.15 8.35
C PRO A 92 -7.20 -8.65 8.09
N ASN A 93 -6.14 -9.35 7.71
CA ASN A 93 -6.14 -10.77 7.34
C ASN A 93 -6.96 -11.12 6.07
N ALA A 94 -7.37 -10.13 5.26
CA ALA A 94 -8.04 -10.37 3.99
C ALA A 94 -7.07 -10.25 2.81
N SER A 95 -7.18 -11.17 1.84
CA SER A 95 -6.37 -11.13 0.61
C SER A 95 -6.96 -10.18 -0.43
N ALA A 96 -6.07 -9.51 -1.19
CA ALA A 96 -6.46 -8.64 -2.31
C ALA A 96 -6.90 -9.44 -3.56
N HIS A 97 -6.52 -10.71 -3.64
CA HIS A 97 -6.83 -11.57 -4.78
C HIS A 97 -8.33 -11.83 -4.95
N GLU A 98 -9.06 -12.01 -3.84
CA GLU A 98 -10.48 -12.38 -3.82
C GLU A 98 -11.41 -11.22 -3.44
N HIS A 99 -10.91 -9.97 -3.41
CA HIS A 99 -11.72 -8.85 -2.96
C HIS A 99 -12.83 -8.51 -3.96
N GLU A 100 -14.04 -8.32 -3.43
CA GLU A 100 -15.20 -7.79 -4.14
C GLU A 100 -15.63 -6.45 -3.53
N MET A 101 -15.82 -5.44 -4.39
CA MET A 101 -16.21 -4.09 -3.96
C MET A 101 -17.61 -4.06 -3.37
N THR A 102 -17.75 -3.53 -2.17
CA THR A 102 -19.07 -3.20 -1.61
C THR A 102 -19.64 -1.91 -2.23
N PRO A 103 -20.96 -1.69 -2.18
CA PRO A 103 -21.55 -0.44 -2.68
C PRO A 103 -20.99 0.83 -2.03
N SER A 104 -20.61 0.77 -0.73
CA SER A 104 -19.99 1.91 -0.04
C SER A 104 -18.57 2.18 -0.53
N GLN A 105 -17.79 1.14 -0.81
CA GLN A 105 -16.45 1.26 -1.39
C GLN A 105 -16.51 1.79 -2.83
N THR A 106 -17.48 1.32 -3.63
CA THR A 106 -17.72 1.85 -4.99
C THR A 106 -18.07 3.35 -4.95
N ALA A 107 -18.90 3.76 -3.99
CA ALA A 107 -19.22 5.18 -3.81
C ALA A 107 -17.99 6.01 -3.38
N ALA A 108 -17.16 5.48 -2.45
CA ALA A 108 -15.91 6.13 -2.04
C ALA A 108 -14.94 6.28 -3.22
N LEU A 109 -14.85 5.27 -4.08
CA LEU A 109 -14.00 5.32 -5.28
C LEU A 109 -14.52 6.33 -6.31
N ALA A 110 -15.84 6.49 -6.47
CA ALA A 110 -16.43 7.48 -7.36
C ALA A 110 -16.00 8.92 -7.03
N ASP A 111 -15.84 9.21 -5.73
CA ASP A 111 -15.47 10.53 -5.20
C ASP A 111 -13.97 10.69 -4.93
N ALA A 112 -13.16 9.66 -5.24
CA ALA A 112 -11.73 9.67 -4.93
C ALA A 112 -10.90 10.52 -5.92
N ASP A 113 -9.99 11.34 -5.38
CA ASP A 113 -8.96 12.02 -6.15
C ASP A 113 -7.83 11.05 -6.54
N VAL A 114 -7.53 10.09 -5.65
CA VAL A 114 -6.47 9.08 -5.83
C VAL A 114 -7.00 7.69 -5.51
N MET A 115 -6.74 6.75 -6.42
CA MET A 115 -6.81 5.31 -6.16
C MET A 115 -5.40 4.77 -6.18
N ALA A 116 -4.92 4.26 -5.04
CA ALA A 116 -3.59 3.68 -4.92
C ALA A 116 -3.68 2.15 -5.03
N VAL A 117 -3.00 1.58 -6.03
CA VAL A 117 -3.01 0.16 -6.36
C VAL A 117 -1.60 -0.44 -6.28
N SER A 118 -1.49 -1.72 -5.95
CA SER A 118 -0.21 -2.44 -6.00
C SER A 118 0.25 -2.65 -7.43
N GLY A 119 -0.63 -3.17 -8.28
CA GLY A 119 -0.34 -3.52 -9.66
C GLY A 119 0.21 -4.94 -9.81
N VAL A 120 0.86 -5.23 -10.93
CA VAL A 120 1.35 -6.56 -11.33
C VAL A 120 0.20 -7.58 -11.42
N ASP A 121 -0.95 -7.13 -11.93
CA ASP A 121 -2.20 -7.91 -12.02
C ASP A 121 -2.73 -8.44 -10.66
N LEU A 122 -2.33 -7.86 -9.51
CA LEU A 122 -2.78 -8.28 -8.18
C LEU A 122 -4.29 -8.12 -8.01
N GLU A 123 -4.79 -6.92 -8.35
CA GLU A 123 -6.16 -6.53 -8.09
C GLU A 123 -7.07 -6.96 -9.24
N HIS A 124 -7.54 -8.21 -9.23
CA HIS A 124 -8.44 -8.77 -10.26
C HIS A 124 -9.76 -8.00 -10.36
N PHE A 125 -10.21 -7.34 -9.28
CA PHE A 125 -11.44 -6.54 -9.24
C PHE A 125 -11.31 -5.14 -9.87
N LEU A 126 -10.09 -4.72 -10.27
CA LEU A 126 -9.77 -3.34 -10.62
C LEU A 126 -10.60 -2.80 -11.80
N ASP A 127 -10.68 -3.57 -12.89
CA ASP A 127 -11.42 -3.18 -14.10
C ASP A 127 -12.92 -2.96 -13.81
N ASP A 128 -13.52 -3.86 -13.05
CA ASP A 128 -14.93 -3.75 -12.63
C ASP A 128 -15.13 -2.59 -11.65
N ALA A 129 -14.18 -2.35 -10.74
CA ALA A 129 -14.22 -1.27 -9.79
C ALA A 129 -14.22 0.10 -10.48
N VAL A 130 -13.28 0.35 -11.39
CA VAL A 130 -13.22 1.63 -12.12
C VAL A 130 -14.40 1.84 -13.06
N ALA A 131 -14.86 0.76 -13.71
CA ALA A 131 -16.02 0.82 -14.60
C ALA A 131 -17.32 1.09 -13.86
N SER A 132 -17.53 0.44 -12.70
CA SER A 132 -18.78 0.57 -11.92
C SER A 132 -18.86 1.86 -11.12
N SER A 133 -17.73 2.38 -10.61
CA SER A 133 -17.68 3.63 -9.85
C SER A 133 -17.73 4.87 -10.72
N GLY A 134 -17.26 4.79 -11.97
CA GLY A 134 -17.03 5.98 -12.81
C GLY A 134 -15.84 6.82 -12.33
N PHE A 135 -14.86 6.21 -11.68
CA PHE A 135 -13.65 6.87 -11.21
C PHE A 135 -12.98 7.71 -12.30
N HIS A 136 -12.55 8.93 -11.96
CA HIS A 136 -11.96 9.89 -12.90
C HIS A 136 -10.72 10.61 -12.33
N GLY A 137 -10.23 10.17 -11.17
CA GLY A 137 -9.06 10.70 -10.48
C GLY A 137 -7.72 10.22 -11.05
N ARG A 138 -6.77 10.03 -10.16
CA ARG A 138 -5.43 9.52 -10.44
C ARG A 138 -5.29 8.11 -9.88
N MET A 139 -5.06 7.13 -10.74
CA MET A 139 -4.65 5.78 -10.32
C MET A 139 -3.12 5.78 -10.14
N VAL A 140 -2.66 5.66 -8.92
CA VAL A 140 -1.23 5.55 -8.59
C VAL A 140 -0.86 4.07 -8.50
N VAL A 141 -0.06 3.61 -9.46
CA VAL A 141 0.45 2.23 -9.51
C VAL A 141 1.74 2.17 -8.71
N THR A 142 1.65 1.70 -7.48
CA THR A 142 2.77 1.81 -6.53
C THR A 142 4.00 0.98 -6.93
N SER A 143 3.83 -0.20 -7.56
CA SER A 143 4.93 -0.99 -8.12
C SER A 143 5.56 -0.40 -9.39
N GLY A 144 4.91 0.59 -10.04
CA GLY A 144 5.27 1.09 -11.36
C GLY A 144 4.92 0.15 -12.52
N VAL A 145 4.26 -0.98 -12.25
CA VAL A 145 3.83 -2.01 -13.21
C VAL A 145 2.37 -2.32 -12.95
N LEU A 146 1.46 -1.92 -13.81
CA LEU A 146 0.03 -2.20 -13.61
C LEU A 146 -0.31 -3.63 -13.99
N THR A 147 0.10 -4.06 -15.19
CA THR A 147 -0.21 -5.38 -15.72
C THR A 147 1.01 -6.06 -16.34
N ALA A 148 0.90 -7.35 -16.64
CA ALA A 148 1.91 -8.09 -17.39
C ALA A 148 2.28 -7.43 -18.73
N SER A 149 1.34 -6.72 -19.36
CA SER A 149 1.60 -5.98 -20.60
C SER A 149 2.65 -4.86 -20.41
N ASP A 150 2.73 -4.24 -19.25
CA ASP A 150 3.73 -3.21 -18.94
C ASP A 150 5.16 -3.79 -18.89
N VAL A 151 5.27 -5.06 -18.55
CA VAL A 151 6.56 -5.78 -18.55
C VAL A 151 6.99 -6.12 -19.97
N ASP A 152 6.06 -6.62 -20.80
CA ASP A 152 6.34 -7.02 -22.16
C ASP A 152 6.62 -5.85 -23.11
N ASN A 153 5.92 -4.75 -22.90
CA ASN A 153 5.95 -3.56 -23.75
C ASN A 153 6.19 -2.29 -22.93
N PRO A 154 7.33 -2.13 -22.28
CA PRO A 154 7.63 -0.95 -21.47
C PRO A 154 7.62 0.30 -22.36
N GLY A 155 6.75 1.27 -22.01
CA GLY A 155 6.57 2.49 -22.78
C GLY A 155 5.48 2.41 -23.86
N ALA A 156 4.66 1.35 -23.89
CA ALA A 156 3.41 1.39 -24.63
C ALA A 156 2.51 2.54 -24.08
N PRO A 157 1.77 3.23 -24.98
CA PRO A 157 0.86 4.27 -24.51
C PRO A 157 -0.26 3.63 -23.67
N ASP A 158 -0.64 4.33 -22.60
CA ASP A 158 -1.79 3.94 -21.80
C ASP A 158 -3.07 3.87 -22.62
N PRO A 159 -3.99 2.98 -22.26
CA PRO A 159 -5.33 2.99 -22.85
C PRO A 159 -6.00 4.34 -22.56
N GLN A 160 -6.90 4.76 -23.44
CA GLN A 160 -7.70 5.98 -23.19
C GLN A 160 -8.71 5.67 -22.08
N THR A 161 -8.47 6.25 -20.90
CA THR A 161 -9.34 6.11 -19.73
C THR A 161 -9.86 7.48 -19.28
N PRO A 162 -10.98 7.56 -18.55
CA PRO A 162 -11.44 8.80 -17.94
C PRO A 162 -10.56 9.26 -16.74
N TYR A 163 -9.63 8.44 -16.30
CA TYR A 163 -8.70 8.69 -15.20
C TYR A 163 -7.24 8.67 -15.68
N THR A 164 -6.35 9.24 -14.89
CA THR A 164 -4.90 9.23 -15.17
C THR A 164 -4.26 8.01 -14.55
N ILE A 165 -3.44 7.26 -15.31
CA ILE A 165 -2.59 6.19 -14.77
C ILE A 165 -1.21 6.79 -14.47
N ASP A 166 -0.80 6.75 -13.20
CA ASP A 166 0.47 7.26 -12.72
C ASP A 166 1.33 6.09 -12.22
N ARG A 167 2.38 5.76 -12.97
CA ARG A 167 3.31 4.66 -12.64
C ARG A 167 4.51 5.10 -11.80
N GLY A 168 4.49 6.35 -11.31
CA GLY A 168 5.63 6.89 -10.57
C GLY A 168 6.89 7.05 -11.43
N THR A 169 8.02 7.16 -10.74
CA THR A 169 9.35 7.33 -11.36
C THR A 169 10.18 6.05 -11.33
N GLU A 170 9.86 5.13 -10.45
CA GLU A 170 10.57 3.87 -10.24
C GLU A 170 9.69 2.67 -10.62
N ARG A 171 10.32 1.57 -11.02
CA ARG A 171 9.63 0.32 -11.32
C ARG A 171 10.24 -0.81 -10.52
N VAL A 172 9.38 -1.62 -9.92
CA VAL A 172 9.83 -2.88 -9.32
C VAL A 172 10.28 -3.83 -10.43
N GLU A 173 11.44 -4.45 -10.26
CA GLU A 173 11.85 -5.59 -11.10
C GLU A 173 10.96 -6.78 -10.75
N VAL A 174 9.97 -7.07 -11.59
CA VAL A 174 9.06 -8.20 -11.37
C VAL A 174 9.70 -9.51 -11.81
N SER A 175 9.43 -10.57 -11.06
CA SER A 175 9.87 -11.92 -11.34
C SER A 175 8.74 -12.71 -11.99
N PRO A 176 9.03 -13.64 -12.93
CA PRO A 176 8.03 -14.59 -13.41
C PRO A 176 7.45 -15.38 -12.23
N TRP A 177 6.18 -15.77 -12.33
CA TRP A 177 5.55 -16.67 -11.38
C TRP A 177 6.34 -17.98 -11.29
N PRO A 178 6.81 -18.39 -10.10
CA PRO A 178 7.79 -19.48 -10.01
C PRO A 178 7.16 -20.87 -10.04
N PHE A 179 5.83 -20.97 -9.88
CA PHE A 179 5.14 -22.24 -9.72
C PHE A 179 4.38 -22.63 -10.99
N PRO A 180 4.37 -23.93 -11.36
CA PRO A 180 3.56 -24.42 -12.46
C PRO A 180 2.08 -24.42 -12.06
N PRO A 181 1.15 -24.34 -13.04
CA PRO A 181 -0.28 -24.52 -12.76
C PRO A 181 -0.55 -25.90 -12.16
N GLU A 182 -1.60 -26.01 -11.35
CA GLU A 182 -1.99 -27.28 -10.71
C GLU A 182 -2.26 -28.40 -11.74
N ASN A 183 -2.94 -28.04 -12.82
CA ASN A 183 -3.31 -28.99 -13.86
C ASN A 183 -2.43 -28.82 -15.09
N ALA A 184 -1.91 -29.92 -15.61
CA ALA A 184 -1.11 -29.90 -16.83
C ALA A 184 -1.91 -29.35 -18.03
N GLY A 185 -1.46 -28.26 -18.61
CA GLY A 185 -2.07 -27.61 -19.76
C GLY A 185 -2.92 -26.37 -19.43
N GLU A 186 -3.09 -26.03 -18.18
CA GLU A 186 -3.63 -24.76 -17.75
C GLU A 186 -2.54 -23.67 -17.76
N ALA A 187 -2.94 -22.41 -17.89
CA ALA A 187 -2.04 -21.29 -17.68
C ALA A 187 -1.88 -21.07 -16.16
N PRO A 188 -0.71 -20.64 -15.69
CA PRO A 188 -0.58 -20.21 -14.30
C PRO A 188 -1.50 -19.01 -14.06
N GLU A 189 -2.00 -18.85 -12.84
CA GLU A 189 -2.90 -17.77 -12.46
C GLU A 189 -2.27 -16.40 -12.69
N PHE A 190 -1.00 -16.27 -12.33
CA PHE A 190 -0.21 -15.10 -12.65
C PHE A 190 0.91 -15.42 -13.63
N ARG A 191 1.22 -14.44 -14.43
CA ARG A 191 2.41 -14.47 -15.27
C ARG A 191 3.65 -14.01 -14.52
N PHE A 192 3.47 -13.04 -13.65
CA PHE A 192 4.49 -12.46 -12.77
C PHE A 192 4.01 -12.47 -11.33
N ASP A 193 4.95 -12.61 -10.39
CA ASP A 193 4.68 -12.57 -8.95
C ASP A 193 4.21 -11.17 -8.53
N PRO A 194 2.98 -11.00 -8.02
CA PRO A 194 2.46 -9.69 -7.62
C PRO A 194 2.89 -9.25 -6.22
N HIS A 195 3.44 -10.15 -5.37
CA HIS A 195 3.68 -9.93 -3.94
C HIS A 195 4.93 -9.09 -3.64
N VAL A 196 5.06 -7.96 -4.35
CA VAL A 196 6.27 -7.11 -4.29
C VAL A 196 6.55 -6.53 -2.90
N TRP A 197 5.51 -6.31 -2.09
CA TRP A 197 5.61 -5.74 -0.75
C TRP A 197 6.29 -6.66 0.27
N THR A 198 6.37 -7.96 0.03
CA THR A 198 7.00 -8.90 0.97
C THR A 198 8.49 -8.63 1.17
N SER A 199 9.14 -7.93 0.24
CA SER A 199 10.50 -7.43 0.39
C SER A 199 10.51 -5.92 0.69
N PRO A 200 11.06 -5.46 1.84
CA PRO A 200 11.25 -4.04 2.15
C PRO A 200 11.96 -3.26 1.04
N LYS A 201 12.95 -3.86 0.40
CA LYS A 201 13.66 -3.27 -0.73
C LYS A 201 12.74 -2.89 -1.90
N ARG A 202 11.68 -3.67 -2.12
CA ARG A 202 10.69 -3.42 -3.19
C ARG A 202 9.54 -2.55 -2.70
N ALA A 203 9.10 -2.72 -1.45
CA ALA A 203 8.13 -1.85 -0.81
C ALA A 203 8.62 -0.39 -0.76
N ARG A 204 9.93 -0.18 -0.64
CA ARG A 204 10.55 1.15 -0.76
C ARG A 204 10.13 1.85 -2.06
N ILE A 205 10.15 1.14 -3.19
CA ILE A 205 9.72 1.68 -4.49
C ILE A 205 8.22 1.99 -4.46
N GLN A 206 7.40 1.13 -3.85
CA GLN A 206 5.97 1.38 -3.71
C GLN A 206 5.69 2.65 -2.89
N VAL A 207 6.37 2.85 -1.78
CA VAL A 207 6.24 4.05 -0.94
C VAL A 207 6.71 5.30 -1.67
N GLU A 208 7.82 5.23 -2.43
CA GLU A 208 8.34 6.35 -3.22
C GLU A 208 7.35 6.78 -4.32
N ASN A 209 6.83 5.83 -5.10
CA ASN A 209 5.83 6.10 -6.14
C ASN A 209 4.51 6.62 -5.54
N LEU A 210 4.06 6.05 -4.42
CA LEU A 210 2.87 6.52 -3.71
C LEU A 210 3.04 7.98 -3.26
N GLY A 211 4.15 8.32 -2.60
CA GLY A 211 4.44 9.68 -2.16
C GLY A 211 4.49 10.67 -3.32
N ALA A 212 5.12 10.29 -4.44
CA ALA A 212 5.15 11.11 -5.65
C ALA A 212 3.75 11.33 -6.24
N GLY A 213 2.93 10.28 -6.30
CA GLY A 213 1.53 10.35 -6.77
C GLY A 213 0.66 11.25 -5.90
N LEU A 214 0.78 11.14 -4.56
CA LEU A 214 0.09 12.01 -3.61
C LEU A 214 0.53 13.48 -3.75
N ALA A 215 1.83 13.73 -3.90
CA ALA A 215 2.37 15.07 -4.12
C ALA A 215 1.90 15.68 -5.46
N ALA A 216 1.76 14.86 -6.49
CA ALA A 216 1.20 15.30 -7.78
C ALA A 216 -0.31 15.59 -7.70
N ALA A 217 -1.05 14.89 -6.84
CA ALA A 217 -2.47 15.13 -6.60
C ALA A 217 -2.74 16.36 -5.70
N ALA A 218 -1.79 16.69 -4.79
CA ALA A 218 -1.89 17.84 -3.89
C ALA A 218 -0.65 18.77 -4.02
N PRO A 219 -0.47 19.49 -5.13
CA PRO A 219 0.75 20.26 -5.43
C PRO A 219 1.06 21.35 -4.41
N ASP A 220 0.04 21.95 -3.78
CA ASP A 220 0.22 22.98 -2.75
C ASP A 220 0.83 22.41 -1.46
N ALA A 221 0.66 21.11 -1.19
CA ALA A 221 1.22 20.40 -0.05
C ALA A 221 2.38 19.47 -0.42
N ALA A 222 2.85 19.49 -1.66
CA ALA A 222 3.87 18.56 -2.18
C ALA A 222 5.15 18.56 -1.31
N SER A 223 5.55 19.70 -0.76
CA SER A 223 6.73 19.78 0.11
C SER A 223 6.56 18.96 1.39
N SER A 224 5.41 19.05 2.05
CA SER A 224 5.10 18.30 3.28
C SER A 224 4.97 16.81 3.00
N ILE A 225 4.31 16.43 1.89
CA ILE A 225 4.20 15.03 1.45
C ILE A 225 5.58 14.43 1.16
N ASN A 226 6.40 15.12 0.39
CA ASN A 226 7.75 14.64 0.04
C ASN A 226 8.64 14.49 1.28
N ALA A 227 8.58 15.42 2.23
CA ALA A 227 9.35 15.33 3.47
C ALA A 227 8.88 14.15 4.34
N ALA A 228 7.57 13.95 4.47
CA ALA A 228 6.98 12.83 5.20
C ALA A 228 7.32 11.48 4.54
N THR A 229 7.19 11.39 3.22
CA THR A 229 7.59 10.21 2.45
C THR A 229 9.06 9.87 2.66
N ALA A 230 9.95 10.87 2.58
CA ALA A 230 11.38 10.66 2.82
C ALA A 230 11.67 10.15 4.23
N SER A 231 10.95 10.64 5.25
CA SER A 231 11.10 10.14 6.62
C SER A 231 10.68 8.67 6.75
N TYR A 232 9.57 8.27 6.12
CA TYR A 232 9.11 6.88 6.15
C TYR A 232 10.02 5.95 5.33
N LEU A 233 10.57 6.43 4.21
CA LEU A 233 11.56 5.68 3.42
C LEU A 233 12.83 5.34 4.24
N GLU A 234 13.26 6.23 5.14
CA GLU A 234 14.38 5.93 6.04
C GLU A 234 14.06 4.79 7.03
N GLU A 235 12.78 4.60 7.41
CA GLU A 235 12.36 3.45 8.23
C GLU A 235 12.38 2.16 7.41
N ILE A 236 11.89 2.22 6.17
CA ILE A 236 11.93 1.07 5.24
C ILE A 236 13.38 0.65 4.93
N ASP A 237 14.29 1.62 4.73
CA ASP A 237 15.72 1.34 4.49
C ASP A 237 16.36 0.68 5.73
N ALA A 238 16.02 1.16 6.94
CA ALA A 238 16.50 0.54 8.19
C ALA A 238 15.92 -0.87 8.38
N LEU A 239 14.67 -1.09 7.97
CA LEU A 239 14.02 -2.40 8.02
C LEU A 239 14.68 -3.39 7.06
N ASP A 240 14.99 -2.99 5.82
CA ASP A 240 15.69 -3.83 4.83
C ASP A 240 17.05 -4.27 5.36
N GLN A 241 17.85 -3.33 5.88
CA GLN A 241 19.16 -3.63 6.45
C GLN A 241 19.04 -4.58 7.64
N TRP A 242 18.16 -4.31 8.60
CA TRP A 242 17.96 -5.16 9.78
C TRP A 242 17.48 -6.56 9.39
N SER A 243 16.60 -6.68 8.41
CA SER A 243 16.11 -7.96 7.89
C SER A 243 17.24 -8.79 7.31
N ALA A 244 18.11 -8.17 6.51
CA ALA A 244 19.29 -8.83 5.95
C ALA A 244 20.24 -9.33 7.07
N GLU A 245 20.56 -8.48 8.05
CA GLU A 245 21.43 -8.82 9.19
C GLU A 245 20.83 -9.98 10.02
N ALA A 246 19.50 -9.98 10.23
CA ALA A 246 18.83 -11.05 10.97
C ALA A 246 18.91 -12.39 10.23
N ILE A 247 18.58 -12.41 8.94
CA ILE A 247 18.64 -13.62 8.11
C ILE A 247 20.06 -14.15 7.98
N GLU A 248 21.08 -13.28 7.91
CA GLU A 248 22.47 -13.67 7.85
C GLU A 248 22.95 -14.44 9.09
N THR A 249 22.27 -14.32 10.25
CA THR A 249 22.58 -15.12 11.45
C THR A 249 22.24 -16.60 11.28
N VAL A 250 21.37 -16.95 10.33
CA VAL A 250 21.00 -18.32 10.00
C VAL A 250 22.00 -18.92 9.01
N PRO A 251 22.53 -20.15 9.22
CA PRO A 251 23.36 -20.81 8.23
C PRO A 251 22.63 -20.98 6.89
N GLU A 252 23.28 -20.68 5.76
CA GLU A 252 22.68 -20.66 4.42
C GLU A 252 21.89 -21.95 4.09
N GLY A 253 22.42 -23.13 4.47
CA GLY A 253 21.76 -24.41 4.24
C GLY A 253 20.46 -24.63 5.04
N GLN A 254 20.17 -23.78 6.03
CA GLN A 254 18.96 -23.84 6.86
C GLN A 254 17.91 -22.82 6.44
N ARG A 255 18.24 -21.87 5.55
CA ARG A 255 17.30 -20.85 5.04
C ARG A 255 16.37 -21.47 4.00
N VAL A 256 15.44 -22.30 4.45
CA VAL A 256 14.49 -23.03 3.59
C VAL A 256 13.07 -22.66 3.98
N LEU A 257 12.36 -21.99 3.10
CA LEU A 257 11.00 -21.50 3.31
C LEU A 257 9.97 -22.37 2.57
N PHE A 258 8.91 -22.73 3.26
CA PHE A 258 7.69 -23.29 2.73
C PHE A 258 6.52 -22.67 3.48
N THR A 259 5.52 -22.14 2.76
CA THR A 259 4.44 -21.32 3.32
C THR A 259 3.06 -21.89 2.98
N SER A 260 1.98 -21.28 3.50
CA SER A 260 0.61 -21.65 3.13
C SER A 260 0.31 -21.29 1.68
N HIS A 261 0.79 -20.14 1.24
CA HIS A 261 0.53 -19.51 -0.05
C HIS A 261 1.84 -18.96 -0.62
N ASP A 262 1.89 -18.67 -1.90
CA ASP A 262 3.11 -18.42 -2.68
C ASP A 262 3.62 -16.97 -2.60
N ALA A 263 3.35 -16.24 -1.52
CA ALA A 263 3.60 -14.80 -1.45
C ALA A 263 5.09 -14.39 -1.27
N PHE A 264 5.96 -15.29 -0.82
CA PHE A 264 7.30 -14.93 -0.32
C PHE A 264 8.43 -15.03 -1.36
N GLY A 265 8.11 -14.94 -2.66
CA GLY A 265 9.09 -15.03 -3.74
C GLY A 265 10.16 -13.94 -3.67
N TYR A 266 9.74 -12.68 -3.53
CA TYR A 266 10.67 -11.54 -3.46
C TYR A 266 11.45 -11.48 -2.15
N PHE A 267 10.81 -11.75 -1.01
CA PHE A 267 11.49 -11.88 0.27
C PHE A 267 12.61 -12.91 0.19
N SER A 268 12.31 -14.07 -0.36
CA SER A 268 13.28 -15.16 -0.49
C SER A 268 14.42 -14.79 -1.42
N LYS A 269 14.14 -14.16 -2.57
CA LYS A 269 15.15 -13.74 -3.55
C LYS A 269 16.10 -12.69 -2.96
N ASP A 270 15.56 -11.69 -2.26
CA ASP A 270 16.33 -10.55 -1.81
C ASP A 270 17.19 -10.87 -0.57
N TYR A 271 16.81 -11.89 0.24
CA TYR A 271 17.55 -12.30 1.44
C TYR A 271 18.26 -13.66 1.33
N GLY A 272 18.36 -14.25 0.13
CA GLY A 272 19.08 -15.50 -0.08
C GLY A 272 18.44 -16.70 0.61
N ILE A 273 17.12 -16.76 0.61
CA ILE A 273 16.32 -17.85 1.15
C ILE A 273 15.90 -18.78 0.01
N ARG A 274 15.95 -20.09 0.25
CA ARG A 274 15.46 -21.07 -0.70
C ARG A 274 13.98 -21.31 -0.51
N PHE A 275 13.15 -20.70 -1.32
CA PHE A 275 11.71 -20.91 -1.35
C PHE A 275 11.40 -22.18 -2.12
N ILE A 276 10.76 -23.17 -1.50
CA ILE A 276 10.58 -24.52 -2.05
C ILE A 276 9.12 -24.82 -2.42
N GLY A 277 8.19 -23.93 -2.14
CA GLY A 277 6.78 -24.07 -2.49
C GLY A 277 5.83 -23.63 -1.40
N ALA A 278 4.54 -23.82 -1.67
CA ALA A 278 3.45 -23.52 -0.76
C ALA A 278 2.49 -24.71 -0.63
N ALA A 279 1.65 -24.66 0.42
CA ALA A 279 0.65 -25.69 0.68
C ALA A 279 -0.57 -25.58 -0.23
N LEU A 280 -0.86 -24.36 -0.67
CA LEU A 280 -1.91 -24.01 -1.62
C LEU A 280 -1.25 -23.53 -2.89
N SER A 281 -1.72 -24.00 -4.04
CA SER A 281 -1.16 -23.69 -5.35
C SER A 281 -2.03 -22.73 -6.14
N ASP A 282 -3.17 -22.35 -5.58
CA ASP A 282 -4.06 -21.31 -6.09
C ASP A 282 -4.49 -20.35 -4.97
N PHE A 283 -5.02 -19.19 -5.36
CA PHE A 283 -5.43 -18.12 -4.44
C PHE A 283 -6.74 -18.35 -3.72
N ASN A 284 -7.34 -19.52 -3.87
CA ASN A 284 -8.54 -19.83 -3.13
C ASN A 284 -8.20 -20.19 -1.68
N ASP A 285 -7.97 -19.17 -0.87
CA ASP A 285 -7.63 -19.25 0.55
C ASP A 285 -8.58 -20.11 1.39
N GLN A 286 -9.75 -20.39 0.84
CA GLN A 286 -10.80 -21.18 1.51
C GLN A 286 -10.76 -22.67 1.16
N GLN A 287 -9.98 -23.09 0.16
CA GLN A 287 -9.85 -24.48 -0.21
C GLN A 287 -8.74 -25.18 0.60
N ASP A 288 -9.02 -26.43 1.01
CA ASP A 288 -8.00 -27.30 1.57
C ASP A 288 -7.22 -27.96 0.41
N ALA A 289 -5.90 -28.09 0.57
CA ALA A 289 -5.05 -28.77 -0.40
C ALA A 289 -5.52 -30.22 -0.67
N THR A 290 -5.41 -30.68 -1.91
CA THR A 290 -5.76 -32.05 -2.24
C THR A 290 -4.83 -33.06 -1.57
N ALA A 291 -5.27 -34.32 -1.37
CA ALA A 291 -4.45 -35.36 -0.75
C ALA A 291 -3.14 -35.64 -1.54
N ASP A 292 -3.20 -35.55 -2.88
CA ASP A 292 -2.06 -35.78 -3.75
C ASP A 292 -1.08 -34.59 -3.65
N HIS A 293 -1.55 -33.37 -3.57
CA HIS A 293 -0.73 -32.19 -3.34
C HIS A 293 -0.02 -32.26 -1.96
N ILE A 294 -0.76 -32.58 -0.89
CA ILE A 294 -0.19 -32.79 0.44
C ILE A 294 0.91 -33.85 0.40
N ALA A 295 0.68 -35.00 -0.27
CA ALA A 295 1.69 -36.07 -0.35
C ALA A 295 2.95 -35.62 -1.09
N SER A 296 2.81 -34.88 -2.18
CA SER A 296 3.91 -34.32 -2.97
C SER A 296 4.70 -33.27 -2.17
N ALA A 297 3.99 -32.37 -1.48
CA ALA A 297 4.58 -31.36 -0.62
C ALA A 297 5.36 -31.98 0.56
N VAL A 298 4.81 -33.03 1.21
CA VAL A 298 5.52 -33.79 2.26
C VAL A 298 6.86 -34.34 1.74
N GLN A 299 6.89 -34.87 0.52
CA GLN A 299 8.13 -35.37 -0.06
C GLN A 299 9.12 -34.24 -0.37
N ALA A 300 8.65 -33.15 -0.96
CA ALA A 300 9.48 -31.98 -1.26
C ALA A 300 10.10 -31.38 0.01
N VAL A 301 9.31 -31.26 1.09
CA VAL A 301 9.79 -30.78 2.40
C VAL A 301 10.89 -31.71 2.96
N LYS A 302 10.68 -33.03 2.94
CA LYS A 302 11.70 -34.02 3.40
C LYS A 302 13.00 -33.91 2.62
N ASP A 303 12.91 -33.77 1.31
CA ASP A 303 14.08 -33.70 0.42
C ASP A 303 14.82 -32.37 0.53
N SER A 304 14.12 -31.33 0.97
CA SER A 304 14.68 -29.98 1.08
C SER A 304 15.56 -29.76 2.29
N GLY A 305 15.35 -30.52 3.37
CA GLY A 305 15.99 -30.27 4.67
C GLY A 305 15.35 -29.12 5.45
N ALA A 306 14.14 -28.68 5.09
CA ALA A 306 13.39 -27.71 5.88
C ALA A 306 13.15 -28.21 7.31
N VAL A 307 13.27 -27.32 8.29
CA VAL A 307 13.08 -27.65 9.72
C VAL A 307 11.75 -27.14 10.26
N ALA A 308 11.16 -26.17 9.58
CA ALA A 308 9.86 -25.58 9.91
C ALA A 308 9.08 -25.24 8.65
N LEU A 309 7.74 -25.22 8.76
CA LEU A 309 6.81 -24.72 7.74
C LEU A 309 5.95 -23.61 8.35
N PHE A 310 5.56 -22.64 7.54
CA PHE A 310 4.94 -21.41 8.02
C PHE A 310 3.54 -21.25 7.45
N ALA A 311 2.56 -21.10 8.34
CA ALA A 311 1.24 -20.60 7.94
C ALA A 311 1.29 -19.09 7.69
N GLU A 312 0.30 -18.58 6.99
CA GLU A 312 0.07 -17.16 6.81
C GLU A 312 -1.22 -16.73 7.49
N ASN A 313 -1.29 -15.45 7.89
CA ASN A 313 -2.40 -14.89 8.65
C ASN A 313 -3.71 -14.82 7.85
N SER A 314 -3.64 -14.79 6.52
CA SER A 314 -4.80 -14.75 5.63
C SER A 314 -5.40 -16.13 5.33
N ASN A 315 -4.67 -17.23 5.61
CA ASN A 315 -5.05 -18.58 5.22
C ASN A 315 -5.37 -19.50 6.43
N ASN A 316 -6.08 -20.60 6.18
CA ASN A 316 -6.22 -21.62 7.21
C ASN A 316 -4.95 -22.48 7.30
N SER A 317 -4.53 -22.84 8.53
CA SER A 317 -3.28 -23.57 8.79
C SER A 317 -3.35 -25.07 8.55
N LYS A 318 -4.51 -25.66 8.22
CA LYS A 318 -4.70 -27.10 8.20
C LYS A 318 -3.77 -27.84 7.23
N SER A 319 -3.56 -27.30 6.04
CA SER A 319 -2.69 -27.89 5.02
C SER A 319 -1.24 -27.86 5.50
N ILE A 320 -0.78 -26.74 6.05
CA ILE A 320 0.57 -26.60 6.66
C ILE A 320 0.76 -27.62 7.80
N GLU A 321 -0.20 -27.74 8.70
CA GLU A 321 -0.14 -28.69 9.82
C GLU A 321 -0.10 -30.15 9.33
N ALA A 322 -0.87 -30.49 8.28
CA ALA A 322 -0.89 -31.82 7.69
C ALA A 322 0.46 -32.17 7.04
N ILE A 323 1.03 -31.24 6.25
CA ILE A 323 2.32 -31.39 5.57
C ILE A 323 3.44 -31.50 6.61
N ALA A 324 3.47 -30.59 7.61
CA ALA A 324 4.49 -30.59 8.66
C ALA A 324 4.48 -31.91 9.44
N ARG A 325 3.31 -32.41 9.81
CA ARG A 325 3.13 -33.71 10.48
C ARG A 325 3.63 -34.86 9.61
N GLY A 326 3.31 -34.87 8.32
CA GLY A 326 3.75 -35.88 7.36
C GLY A 326 5.26 -35.83 7.10
N ALA A 327 5.86 -34.67 7.11
CA ALA A 327 7.30 -34.47 6.94
C ALA A 327 8.11 -34.65 8.23
N GLY A 328 7.48 -34.52 9.40
CA GLY A 328 8.14 -34.59 10.72
C GLY A 328 8.89 -33.32 11.09
N VAL A 329 8.39 -32.14 10.64
CA VAL A 329 8.96 -30.81 10.90
C VAL A 329 7.98 -29.95 11.74
N THR A 330 8.45 -28.81 12.22
CA THR A 330 7.64 -27.92 13.09
C THR A 330 6.71 -27.04 12.26
N PRO A 331 5.39 -27.02 12.50
CA PRO A 331 4.50 -26.01 11.93
C PRO A 331 4.55 -24.73 12.77
N ILE A 332 4.71 -23.59 12.12
CA ILE A 332 4.61 -22.24 12.69
C ILE A 332 3.24 -21.70 12.29
N VAL A 333 2.35 -21.54 13.25
CA VAL A 333 0.90 -21.29 13.05
C VAL A 333 0.35 -20.36 14.13
N GLY A 334 -0.87 -19.88 13.96
CA GLY A 334 -1.55 -19.04 14.95
C GLY A 334 -0.91 -17.65 15.03
N ASP A 335 -0.59 -17.22 16.26
CA ASP A 335 -0.01 -15.89 16.48
C ASP A 335 1.41 -15.73 15.89
N ASP A 336 2.11 -16.85 15.63
CA ASP A 336 3.43 -16.87 14.99
C ASP A 336 3.35 -17.00 13.45
N ALA A 337 2.15 -17.03 12.85
CA ALA A 337 1.96 -17.11 11.41
C ALA A 337 2.50 -15.86 10.72
N LEU A 338 3.03 -16.04 9.50
CA LEU A 338 3.60 -14.94 8.72
C LEU A 338 2.49 -14.01 8.20
N TYR A 339 2.80 -12.74 8.11
CA TYR A 339 1.99 -11.75 7.40
C TYR A 339 2.42 -11.75 5.92
N GLY A 340 1.60 -12.36 5.07
CA GLY A 340 1.82 -12.44 3.63
C GLY A 340 1.00 -11.39 2.89
N ASP A 341 -0.21 -11.74 2.47
CA ASP A 341 -1.10 -10.89 1.67
C ASP A 341 -1.71 -9.72 2.45
N SER A 342 -1.76 -9.81 3.76
CA SER A 342 -2.44 -8.82 4.58
C SER A 342 -1.68 -8.47 5.84
N LEU A 343 -1.86 -7.24 6.30
CA LEU A 343 -1.47 -6.84 7.65
C LEU A 343 -2.45 -7.43 8.68
N GLY A 344 -2.02 -7.47 9.93
CA GLY A 344 -2.81 -7.92 11.06
C GLY A 344 -3.77 -6.84 11.60
N PRO A 345 -4.66 -7.22 12.54
CA PRO A 345 -5.55 -6.28 13.20
C PRO A 345 -4.79 -5.31 14.12
N ASP A 346 -5.42 -4.19 14.42
CA ASP A 346 -4.89 -3.20 15.36
C ASP A 346 -4.48 -3.85 16.68
N GLY A 347 -3.28 -3.53 17.14
CA GLY A 347 -2.68 -4.07 18.36
C GLY A 347 -1.99 -5.42 18.21
N SER A 348 -1.99 -6.04 17.02
CA SER A 348 -1.10 -7.15 16.71
C SER A 348 0.30 -6.65 16.32
N GLU A 349 1.30 -7.53 16.37
CA GLU A 349 2.66 -7.22 15.91
C GLU A 349 2.72 -6.83 14.43
N GLY A 350 1.81 -7.36 13.60
CA GLY A 350 1.71 -7.08 12.18
C GLY A 350 0.67 -6.01 11.81
N ALA A 351 0.23 -5.15 12.74
CA ALA A 351 -0.74 -4.09 12.47
C ALA A 351 -0.21 -3.01 11.50
N THR A 352 1.11 -2.85 11.39
CA THR A 352 1.79 -1.97 10.44
C THR A 352 2.66 -2.78 9.49
N TYR A 353 3.01 -2.20 8.35
CA TYR A 353 3.92 -2.82 7.39
C TYR A 353 5.28 -3.13 8.04
N VAL A 354 5.87 -2.15 8.73
CA VAL A 354 7.16 -2.34 9.42
C VAL A 354 7.06 -3.43 10.48
N GLY A 355 6.00 -3.41 11.29
CA GLY A 355 5.74 -4.43 12.31
C GLY A 355 5.58 -5.84 11.72
N SER A 356 4.84 -5.98 10.61
CA SER A 356 4.63 -7.27 9.95
C SER A 356 5.94 -7.90 9.44
N ILE A 357 6.83 -7.10 8.86
CA ILE A 357 8.12 -7.59 8.39
C ILE A 357 9.04 -7.93 9.57
N ILE A 358 9.05 -7.13 10.65
CA ILE A 358 9.81 -7.45 11.87
C ILE A 358 9.36 -8.79 12.43
N HIS A 359 8.04 -9.01 12.53
CA HIS A 359 7.47 -10.29 12.97
C HIS A 359 7.91 -11.44 12.07
N ASN A 360 7.72 -11.31 10.76
CA ASN A 360 8.10 -12.35 9.79
C ASN A 360 9.57 -12.72 9.87
N VAL A 361 10.46 -11.73 9.91
CA VAL A 361 11.91 -11.93 9.99
C VAL A 361 12.29 -12.63 11.29
N ARG A 362 11.70 -12.26 12.43
CA ARG A 362 11.91 -12.93 13.71
C ARG A 362 11.44 -14.39 13.66
N ALA A 363 10.19 -14.61 13.21
CA ALA A 363 9.60 -15.93 13.14
C ALA A 363 10.46 -16.91 12.30
N VAL A 364 10.89 -16.50 11.10
CA VAL A 364 11.73 -17.37 10.26
C VAL A 364 13.13 -17.54 10.82
N THR A 365 13.75 -16.47 11.34
CA THR A 365 15.11 -16.53 11.91
C THR A 365 15.17 -17.47 13.12
N ASP A 366 14.22 -17.33 14.04
CA ASP A 366 14.14 -18.16 15.26
C ASP A 366 13.84 -19.63 14.92
N ALA A 367 12.89 -19.88 14.01
CA ALA A 367 12.56 -21.23 13.57
C ALA A 367 13.72 -21.95 12.89
N TRP A 368 14.63 -21.22 12.23
CA TRP A 368 15.84 -21.75 11.59
C TRP A 368 17.06 -21.76 12.51
N GLY A 369 16.90 -21.38 13.80
CA GLY A 369 17.96 -21.42 14.81
C GLY A 369 18.98 -20.28 14.74
N GLY A 370 18.63 -19.18 14.05
CA GLY A 370 19.35 -17.92 14.09
C GLY A 370 18.99 -17.08 15.32
N THR A 371 19.43 -15.83 15.34
CA THR A 371 19.07 -14.86 16.37
C THR A 371 19.03 -13.48 15.75
N ALA A 372 17.84 -12.90 15.62
CA ALA A 372 17.68 -11.56 15.10
C ALA A 372 18.40 -10.53 16.00
N PRO A 373 19.16 -9.58 15.43
CA PRO A 373 19.80 -8.53 16.22
C PRO A 373 18.75 -7.61 16.88
N ALA A 374 19.17 -6.82 17.87
CA ALA A 374 18.31 -5.79 18.44
C ALA A 374 17.84 -4.82 17.35
N LEU A 375 16.59 -4.40 17.45
CA LEU A 375 16.04 -3.39 16.52
C LEU A 375 16.82 -2.07 16.62
N PRO A 376 17.16 -1.44 15.50
CA PRO A 376 17.69 -0.09 15.52
C PRO A 376 16.67 0.88 16.11
N GLU A 377 17.14 2.00 16.66
CA GLU A 377 16.30 3.00 17.37
C GLU A 377 15.10 3.46 16.50
N ARG A 378 15.32 3.59 15.20
CA ARG A 378 14.28 4.01 14.24
C ARG A 378 13.10 3.02 14.15
N LEU A 379 13.33 1.74 14.39
CA LEU A 379 12.31 0.69 14.37
C LEU A 379 11.79 0.32 15.76
N ALA A 380 12.34 0.88 16.84
CA ALA A 380 12.03 0.48 18.21
C ALA A 380 10.62 0.88 18.71
N GLY A 381 9.89 1.67 17.94
CA GLY A 381 8.53 2.12 18.26
C GLY A 381 7.41 1.33 17.59
N GLN A 382 7.75 0.29 16.83
CA GLN A 382 6.82 -0.53 16.04
C GLN A 382 6.27 -1.70 16.86
#